data_b00e9d9dcec7d6785538e00f212703fb
#
_entry.id   b00e9d9dcec7d6785538e00f212703fb
#
_cell.length_a   1.000
_cell.length_b   1.000
_cell.length_c   1.000
_cell.angle_alpha   90.00
_cell.angle_beta   90.00
_cell.angle_gamma   90.00
#
_symmetry.space_group_name_H-M   'P 1'
#
loop_
_entity.id
_entity.type
_entity.pdbx_description
1 polymer ?
#
loop_
_entity_poly.entity_id
_entity_poly.type
_entity_poly.pdbx_seq_one_letter_code
_entity_poly.pdbx_strand_id
1 'polypeptide(L)'
;MVQFEELLLKLQALKPEIDDLSDALGMKGMLSEIQQLELKATEPGFWDDVEKSQKVLQRTGSLKGKVEAYEGLVAKYEDTHALIELANEEEDESLLEEAESEVEAVKENLEKQRLQTLLTGEYDKNNAILTFHAGSGGTEAQDWAEMLYRMYTRWAEAHGFKVKEVDYLDGDEAGLKSAVLLVEGENAYGYLKSEAGVHRLVRVSPFDSAGRRHTSFSSLEVMPEIAKRYRGSHSARRY
;
A
#
# COMPACT_ATOMS: atom_id res chain seq x y z
N MET A 1 -33.38 2.23 -18.78
CA MET A 1 -33.76 3.31 -17.82
C MET A 1 -32.64 4.31 -17.70
N VAL A 2 -32.93 5.62 -17.52
CA VAL A 2 -31.94 6.70 -17.51
C VAL A 2 -30.80 6.45 -16.52
N GLN A 3 -31.07 5.90 -15.34
CA GLN A 3 -30.08 5.63 -14.30
C GLN A 3 -29.05 4.56 -14.72
N PHE A 4 -29.50 3.47 -15.33
CA PHE A 4 -28.56 2.44 -15.84
C PHE A 4 -27.74 2.94 -17.03
N GLU A 5 -28.31 3.79 -17.88
CA GLU A 5 -27.55 4.43 -18.97
C GLU A 5 -26.45 5.36 -18.42
N GLU A 6 -26.75 6.13 -17.36
CA GLU A 6 -25.74 6.96 -16.69
C GLU A 6 -24.64 6.13 -16.04
N LEU A 7 -24.97 4.98 -15.40
CA LEU A 7 -24.00 4.07 -14.83
C LEU A 7 -23.11 3.43 -15.91
N LEU A 8 -23.72 3.04 -17.02
CA LEU A 8 -22.98 2.48 -18.16
C LEU A 8 -21.99 3.49 -18.72
N LEU A 9 -22.38 4.75 -18.86
CA LEU A 9 -21.48 5.83 -19.30
C LEU A 9 -20.33 6.05 -18.30
N LYS A 10 -20.62 6.03 -16.99
CA LYS A 10 -19.57 6.14 -15.94
C LYS A 10 -18.58 4.98 -16.02
N LEU A 11 -19.08 3.75 -16.17
CA LEU A 11 -18.25 2.56 -16.29
C LEU A 11 -17.40 2.60 -17.57
N GLN A 12 -18.00 2.95 -18.70
CA GLN A 12 -17.31 3.04 -19.99
C GLN A 12 -16.21 4.11 -19.99
N ALA A 13 -16.38 5.18 -19.22
CA ALA A 13 -15.34 6.20 -19.06
C ALA A 13 -14.08 5.67 -18.37
N LEU A 14 -14.16 4.58 -17.61
CA LEU A 14 -12.99 3.95 -16.96
C LEU A 14 -12.19 3.06 -17.94
N LYS A 15 -12.77 2.62 -19.05
CA LYS A 15 -12.13 1.69 -19.99
C LYS A 15 -10.79 2.19 -20.53
N PRO A 16 -10.67 3.43 -21.02
CA PRO A 16 -9.38 3.97 -21.47
C PRO A 16 -8.32 3.97 -20.36
N GLU A 17 -8.72 4.26 -19.12
CA GLU A 17 -7.80 4.27 -17.98
C GLU A 17 -7.31 2.86 -17.60
N ILE A 18 -8.18 1.84 -17.76
CA ILE A 18 -7.81 0.42 -17.58
C ILE A 18 -6.81 0.00 -18.67
N ASP A 19 -7.02 0.42 -19.92
CA ASP A 19 -6.13 0.11 -21.03
C ASP A 19 -4.77 0.82 -20.86
N ASP A 20 -4.75 2.09 -20.45
CA ASP A 20 -3.54 2.83 -20.10
C ASP A 20 -2.76 2.17 -18.94
N LEU A 21 -3.47 1.61 -17.96
CA LEU A 21 -2.85 0.88 -16.84
C LEU A 21 -2.10 -0.37 -17.34
N SER A 22 -2.61 -1.08 -18.34
CA SER A 22 -1.93 -2.22 -18.98
C SER A 22 -0.55 -1.83 -19.53
N ASP A 23 -0.51 -0.69 -20.21
CA ASP A 23 0.72 -0.17 -20.80
C ASP A 23 1.69 0.36 -19.71
N ALA A 24 1.17 1.05 -18.70
CA ALA A 24 1.95 1.54 -17.56
C ALA A 24 2.57 0.41 -16.73
N LEU A 25 1.85 -0.70 -16.54
CA LEU A 25 2.35 -1.91 -15.89
C LEU A 25 3.38 -2.66 -16.77
N GLY A 26 3.35 -2.46 -18.09
CA GLY A 26 4.16 -3.21 -19.04
C GLY A 26 3.74 -4.68 -19.14
N MET A 27 2.44 -4.96 -19.18
CA MET A 27 1.85 -6.30 -19.14
C MET A 27 2.51 -7.30 -20.10
N LYS A 28 2.76 -6.88 -21.34
CA LYS A 28 3.43 -7.75 -22.36
C LYS A 28 4.84 -8.19 -21.92
N GLY A 29 5.58 -7.26 -21.31
CA GLY A 29 6.92 -7.54 -20.78
C GLY A 29 6.87 -8.48 -19.58
N MET A 30 5.92 -8.27 -18.65
CA MET A 30 5.73 -9.15 -17.49
C MET A 30 5.36 -10.58 -17.88
N LEU A 31 4.44 -10.76 -18.82
CA LEU A 31 4.06 -12.08 -19.32
C LEU A 31 5.24 -12.80 -19.97
N SER A 32 6.05 -12.09 -20.77
CA SER A 32 7.27 -12.66 -21.37
C SER A 32 8.31 -13.03 -20.30
N GLU A 33 8.51 -12.19 -19.28
CA GLU A 33 9.43 -12.47 -18.17
C GLU A 33 8.95 -13.69 -17.35
N ILE A 34 7.66 -13.81 -17.06
CA ILE A 34 7.08 -14.97 -16.38
C ILE A 34 7.41 -16.25 -17.15
N GLN A 35 7.14 -16.29 -18.46
CA GLN A 35 7.44 -17.47 -19.30
C GLN A 35 8.92 -17.85 -19.25
N GLN A 36 9.83 -16.87 -19.32
CA GLN A 36 11.28 -17.11 -19.25
C GLN A 36 11.69 -17.67 -17.87
N LEU A 37 11.15 -17.12 -16.77
CA LEU A 37 11.45 -17.56 -15.42
C LEU A 37 10.89 -18.95 -15.14
N GLU A 38 9.69 -19.28 -15.65
CA GLU A 38 9.10 -20.62 -15.57
C GLU A 38 9.92 -21.64 -16.35
N LEU A 39 10.35 -21.29 -17.57
CA LEU A 39 11.23 -22.16 -18.35
C LEU A 39 12.54 -22.43 -17.62
N LYS A 40 13.15 -21.38 -17.04
CA LYS A 40 14.36 -21.52 -16.23
C LYS A 40 14.17 -22.42 -15.01
N ALA A 41 13.00 -22.42 -14.41
CA ALA A 41 12.68 -23.28 -13.26
C ALA A 41 12.59 -24.77 -13.64
N THR A 42 12.44 -25.09 -14.93
CA THR A 42 12.43 -26.48 -15.45
C THR A 42 13.82 -26.99 -15.85
N GLU A 43 14.85 -26.12 -15.85
CA GLU A 43 16.21 -26.50 -16.26
C GLU A 43 16.83 -27.50 -15.26
N PRO A 44 17.61 -28.51 -15.74
CA PRO A 44 18.38 -29.39 -14.87
C PRO A 44 19.36 -28.57 -14.01
N GLY A 45 19.41 -28.87 -12.69
CA GLY A 45 20.28 -28.16 -11.77
C GLY A 45 19.72 -26.83 -11.21
N PHE A 46 18.49 -26.44 -11.58
CA PHE A 46 17.86 -25.24 -11.04
C PHE A 46 17.83 -25.23 -9.50
N TRP A 47 17.59 -26.39 -8.90
CA TRP A 47 17.46 -26.56 -7.46
C TRP A 47 18.80 -26.72 -6.71
N ASP A 48 19.93 -26.80 -7.42
CA ASP A 48 21.25 -26.96 -6.80
C ASP A 48 21.70 -25.71 -6.06
N ASP A 49 21.20 -24.51 -6.47
CA ASP A 49 21.43 -23.25 -5.79
C ASP A 49 20.10 -22.71 -5.20
N VAL A 50 19.85 -23.06 -3.95
CA VAL A 50 18.60 -22.74 -3.24
C VAL A 50 18.34 -21.24 -3.19
N GLU A 51 19.41 -20.40 -3.03
CA GLU A 51 19.24 -18.96 -2.93
C GLU A 51 18.78 -18.34 -4.26
N LYS A 52 19.36 -18.80 -5.38
CA LYS A 52 18.96 -18.33 -6.72
C LYS A 52 17.56 -18.83 -7.08
N SER A 53 17.27 -20.09 -6.79
CA SER A 53 15.94 -20.69 -7.05
C SER A 53 14.84 -19.95 -6.31
N GLN A 54 15.06 -19.64 -5.03
CA GLN A 54 14.14 -18.86 -4.21
C GLN A 54 13.88 -17.46 -4.80
N LYS A 55 14.94 -16.75 -5.26
CA LYS A 55 14.79 -15.43 -5.89
C LYS A 55 13.98 -15.49 -7.19
N VAL A 56 14.22 -16.52 -8.01
CA VAL A 56 13.45 -16.74 -9.24
C VAL A 56 11.98 -16.98 -8.93
N LEU A 57 11.67 -17.89 -8.01
CA LEU A 57 10.29 -18.21 -7.63
C LEU A 57 9.58 -17.00 -7.01
N GLN A 58 10.26 -16.26 -6.14
CA GLN A 58 9.71 -15.03 -5.55
C GLN A 58 9.40 -13.98 -6.63
N ARG A 59 10.33 -13.80 -7.60
CA ARG A 59 10.11 -12.88 -8.72
C ARG A 59 8.94 -13.31 -9.59
N THR A 60 8.84 -14.60 -9.92
CA THR A 60 7.73 -15.16 -10.71
C THR A 60 6.40 -14.96 -9.98
N GLY A 61 6.34 -15.26 -8.68
CA GLY A 61 5.15 -15.05 -7.86
C GLY A 61 4.70 -13.59 -7.82
N SER A 62 5.64 -12.66 -7.63
CA SER A 62 5.34 -11.23 -7.63
C SER A 62 4.80 -10.74 -9.00
N LEU A 63 5.38 -11.22 -10.11
CA LEU A 63 4.90 -10.85 -11.45
C LEU A 63 3.51 -11.44 -11.73
N LYS A 64 3.28 -12.71 -11.39
CA LYS A 64 1.97 -13.36 -11.54
C LYS A 64 0.89 -12.63 -10.74
N GLY A 65 1.16 -12.29 -9.49
CA GLY A 65 0.21 -11.55 -8.67
C GLY A 65 -0.20 -10.20 -9.27
N LYS A 66 0.72 -9.51 -9.97
CA LYS A 66 0.39 -8.26 -10.70
C LYS A 66 -0.46 -8.51 -11.94
N VAL A 67 -0.15 -9.55 -12.69
CA VAL A 67 -0.95 -9.97 -13.86
C VAL A 67 -2.36 -10.36 -13.41
N GLU A 68 -2.48 -11.20 -12.40
CA GLU A 68 -3.77 -11.64 -11.84
C GLU A 68 -4.59 -10.46 -11.30
N ALA A 69 -3.94 -9.49 -10.65
CA ALA A 69 -4.63 -8.30 -10.15
C ALA A 69 -5.21 -7.44 -11.29
N TYR A 70 -4.45 -7.28 -12.39
CA TYR A 70 -4.93 -6.56 -13.56
C TYR A 70 -6.06 -7.32 -14.29
N GLU A 71 -5.87 -8.63 -14.52
CA GLU A 71 -6.89 -9.48 -15.14
C GLU A 71 -8.18 -9.51 -14.32
N GLY A 72 -8.05 -9.55 -12.98
CA GLY A 72 -9.19 -9.43 -12.07
C GLY A 72 -9.93 -8.10 -12.17
N LEU A 73 -9.21 -6.98 -12.41
CA LEU A 73 -9.84 -5.69 -12.67
C LEU A 73 -10.61 -5.68 -13.99
N VAL A 74 -10.01 -6.25 -15.06
CA VAL A 74 -10.67 -6.35 -16.37
C VAL A 74 -11.91 -7.22 -16.29
N ALA A 75 -11.82 -8.40 -15.66
CA ALA A 75 -12.95 -9.29 -15.47
C ALA A 75 -14.09 -8.61 -14.69
N LYS A 76 -13.74 -7.92 -13.59
CA LYS A 76 -14.72 -7.18 -12.80
C LYS A 76 -15.41 -6.07 -13.61
N TYR A 77 -14.67 -5.37 -14.46
CA TYR A 77 -15.23 -4.37 -15.38
C TYR A 77 -16.23 -5.02 -16.35
N GLU A 78 -15.88 -6.16 -16.96
CA GLU A 78 -16.74 -6.87 -17.92
C GLU A 78 -17.99 -7.43 -17.24
N ASP A 79 -17.84 -8.01 -16.04
CA ASP A 79 -18.96 -8.53 -15.25
C ASP A 79 -19.92 -7.40 -14.84
N THR A 80 -19.39 -6.26 -14.39
CA THR A 80 -20.21 -5.08 -14.04
C THR A 80 -20.94 -4.52 -15.26
N HIS A 81 -20.27 -4.48 -16.42
CA HIS A 81 -20.88 -4.06 -17.67
C HIS A 81 -22.08 -4.95 -18.05
N ALA A 82 -21.87 -6.27 -17.99
CA ALA A 82 -22.93 -7.24 -18.29
C ALA A 82 -24.11 -7.14 -17.29
N LEU A 83 -23.80 -6.94 -15.99
CA LEU A 83 -24.83 -6.74 -14.97
C LEU A 83 -25.72 -5.53 -15.29
N ILE A 84 -25.11 -4.38 -15.63
CA ILE A 84 -25.85 -3.16 -15.93
C ILE A 84 -26.68 -3.32 -17.21
N GLU A 85 -26.14 -3.94 -18.25
CA GLU A 85 -26.87 -4.20 -19.49
C GLU A 85 -28.09 -5.09 -19.24
N LEU A 86 -27.91 -6.20 -18.52
CA LEU A 86 -29.01 -7.13 -18.20
C LEU A 86 -30.09 -6.45 -17.35
N ALA A 87 -29.68 -5.72 -16.29
CA ALA A 87 -30.63 -5.00 -15.42
C ALA A 87 -31.41 -3.91 -16.19
N ASN A 88 -30.75 -3.27 -17.15
CA ASN A 88 -31.42 -2.27 -18.00
C ASN A 88 -32.39 -2.90 -19.01
N GLU A 89 -32.05 -4.06 -19.58
CA GLU A 89 -32.93 -4.79 -20.53
C GLU A 89 -34.16 -5.37 -19.83
N GLU A 90 -34.00 -5.90 -18.61
CA GLU A 90 -35.07 -6.47 -17.80
C GLU A 90 -35.86 -5.42 -17.03
N GLU A 91 -35.46 -4.14 -17.08
CA GLU A 91 -36.03 -3.02 -16.32
C GLU A 91 -36.09 -3.29 -14.80
N ASP A 92 -35.12 -4.04 -14.27
CA ASP A 92 -35.07 -4.45 -12.87
C ASP A 92 -34.40 -3.40 -11.99
N GLU A 93 -35.19 -2.51 -11.41
CA GLU A 93 -34.72 -1.46 -10.50
C GLU A 93 -34.07 -2.01 -9.22
N SER A 94 -34.34 -3.26 -8.85
CA SER A 94 -33.78 -3.84 -7.61
C SER A 94 -32.26 -4.03 -7.68
N LEU A 95 -31.69 -4.10 -8.88
CA LEU A 95 -30.25 -4.25 -9.13
C LEU A 95 -29.49 -2.91 -9.20
N LEU A 96 -30.19 -1.77 -9.07
CA LEU A 96 -29.55 -0.46 -9.22
C LEU A 96 -28.48 -0.20 -8.16
N GLU A 97 -28.79 -0.46 -6.89
CA GLU A 97 -27.86 -0.25 -5.77
C GLU A 97 -26.62 -1.18 -5.89
N GLU A 98 -26.84 -2.43 -6.31
CA GLU A 98 -25.75 -3.37 -6.56
C GLU A 98 -24.87 -2.88 -7.74
N ALA A 99 -25.46 -2.45 -8.83
CA ALA A 99 -24.74 -1.92 -9.99
C ALA A 99 -23.92 -0.66 -9.63
N GLU A 100 -24.49 0.26 -8.84
CA GLU A 100 -23.76 1.44 -8.35
C GLU A 100 -22.54 1.04 -7.51
N SER A 101 -22.72 0.09 -6.58
CA SER A 101 -21.65 -0.42 -5.73
C SER A 101 -20.53 -1.09 -6.55
N GLU A 102 -20.91 -1.87 -7.58
CA GLU A 102 -19.96 -2.54 -8.45
C GLU A 102 -19.15 -1.55 -9.31
N VAL A 103 -19.76 -0.50 -9.84
CA VAL A 103 -19.06 0.57 -10.58
C VAL A 103 -18.04 1.27 -9.68
N GLU A 104 -18.41 1.62 -8.43
CA GLU A 104 -17.48 2.25 -7.50
C GLU A 104 -16.35 1.30 -7.12
N ALA A 105 -16.61 0.00 -6.94
CA ALA A 105 -15.58 -1.01 -6.66
C ALA A 105 -14.59 -1.18 -7.82
N VAL A 106 -15.03 -1.09 -9.09
CA VAL A 106 -14.14 -1.07 -10.26
C VAL A 106 -13.23 0.15 -10.21
N LYS A 107 -13.80 1.33 -9.93
CA LYS A 107 -13.05 2.59 -9.86
C LYS A 107 -12.01 2.57 -8.74
N GLU A 108 -12.39 2.16 -7.53
CA GLU A 108 -11.45 2.05 -6.40
C GLU A 108 -10.30 1.08 -6.69
N ASN A 109 -10.60 -0.06 -7.33
CA ASN A 109 -9.58 -1.03 -7.72
C ASN A 109 -8.62 -0.47 -8.77
N LEU A 110 -9.15 0.25 -9.77
CA LEU A 110 -8.35 0.94 -10.78
C LEU A 110 -7.41 1.97 -10.15
N GLU A 111 -7.93 2.83 -9.27
CA GLU A 111 -7.12 3.85 -8.57
C GLU A 111 -6.02 3.21 -7.71
N LYS A 112 -6.35 2.14 -6.99
CA LYS A 112 -5.38 1.38 -6.19
C LYS A 112 -4.24 0.81 -7.04
N GLN A 113 -4.55 0.23 -8.19
CA GLN A 113 -3.52 -0.33 -9.07
C GLN A 113 -2.70 0.78 -9.75
N ARG A 114 -3.31 1.90 -10.13
CA ARG A 114 -2.58 3.07 -10.66
C ARG A 114 -1.57 3.61 -9.65
N LEU A 115 -1.95 3.76 -8.40
CA LEU A 115 -1.02 4.20 -7.35
C LEU A 115 0.22 3.29 -7.27
N GLN A 116 0.06 1.99 -7.42
CA GLN A 116 1.20 1.05 -7.42
C GLN A 116 2.16 1.28 -8.59
N THR A 117 1.69 1.77 -9.75
CA THR A 117 2.56 2.08 -10.89
C THR A 117 3.46 3.30 -10.66
N LEU A 118 3.06 4.20 -9.74
CA LEU A 118 3.82 5.40 -9.39
C LEU A 118 4.98 5.11 -8.42
N LEU A 119 4.98 3.95 -7.77
CA LEU A 119 6.00 3.55 -6.79
C LEU A 119 7.20 2.91 -7.50
N THR A 120 8.01 3.75 -8.16
CA THR A 120 9.17 3.33 -8.99
C THR A 120 10.52 3.63 -8.35
N GLY A 121 10.55 4.22 -7.15
CA GLY A 121 11.78 4.53 -6.43
C GLY A 121 12.55 3.27 -6.02
N GLU A 122 13.88 3.37 -5.90
CA GLU A 122 14.77 2.26 -5.56
C GLU A 122 14.35 1.49 -4.30
N TYR A 123 13.84 2.22 -3.30
CA TYR A 123 13.45 1.65 -2.01
C TYR A 123 11.93 1.50 -1.82
N ASP A 124 11.13 1.92 -2.81
CA ASP A 124 9.67 1.93 -2.69
C ASP A 124 9.07 0.57 -2.36
N LYS A 125 9.70 -0.51 -2.82
CA LYS A 125 9.26 -1.90 -2.59
C LYS A 125 9.60 -2.47 -1.21
N ASN A 126 10.40 -1.72 -0.43
CA ASN A 126 10.87 -2.20 0.87
C ASN A 126 9.79 -2.07 1.94
N ASN A 127 10.00 -2.78 3.04
CA ASN A 127 9.29 -2.51 4.28
C ASN A 127 9.62 -1.11 4.78
N ALA A 128 8.73 -0.54 5.59
CA ALA A 128 8.92 0.79 6.18
C ALA A 128 9.18 0.71 7.69
N ILE A 129 10.12 1.51 8.15
CA ILE A 129 10.37 1.75 9.58
C ILE A 129 9.84 3.15 9.87
N LEU A 130 8.81 3.23 10.72
CA LEU A 130 8.22 4.47 11.17
C LEU A 130 8.72 4.78 12.57
N THR A 131 9.26 5.98 12.77
CA THR A 131 9.70 6.44 14.08
C THR A 131 8.89 7.67 14.48
N PHE A 132 8.18 7.57 15.59
CA PHE A 132 7.34 8.62 16.13
C PHE A 132 8.05 9.30 17.29
N HIS A 133 8.03 10.63 17.33
CA HIS A 133 8.55 11.40 18.45
C HIS A 133 7.56 12.49 18.85
N ALA A 134 7.27 12.56 20.14
CA ALA A 134 6.58 13.70 20.69
C ALA A 134 7.47 14.96 20.57
N GLY A 135 6.90 16.03 20.01
CA GLY A 135 7.59 17.30 19.86
C GLY A 135 7.21 18.31 20.93
N SER A 136 7.08 19.58 20.53
CA SER A 136 6.69 20.66 21.43
C SER A 136 5.21 20.58 21.81
N GLY A 137 4.89 20.65 23.09
CA GLY A 137 3.51 20.64 23.62
C GLY A 137 3.31 19.80 24.87
N GLY A 138 4.38 19.27 25.48
CA GLY A 138 4.31 18.48 26.72
C GLY A 138 3.40 17.25 26.59
N THR A 139 2.55 16.97 27.59
CA THR A 139 1.61 15.85 27.62
C THR A 139 0.70 15.81 26.37
N GLU A 140 0.27 16.97 25.87
CA GLU A 140 -0.56 17.06 24.67
C GLU A 140 0.19 16.56 23.41
N ALA A 141 1.50 16.83 23.30
CA ALA A 141 2.30 16.32 22.18
C ALA A 141 2.57 14.81 22.30
N GLN A 142 2.70 14.31 23.52
CA GLN A 142 2.83 12.86 23.76
C GLN A 142 1.54 12.12 23.41
N ASP A 143 0.38 12.66 23.74
CA ASP A 143 -0.93 12.11 23.34
C ASP A 143 -1.11 12.17 21.79
N TRP A 144 -0.71 13.28 21.18
CA TRP A 144 -0.73 13.42 19.72
C TRP A 144 0.15 12.38 19.01
N ALA A 145 1.35 12.13 19.52
CA ALA A 145 2.24 11.11 18.99
C ALA A 145 1.62 9.70 19.07
N GLU A 146 0.93 9.38 20.16
CA GLU A 146 0.20 8.11 20.30
C GLU A 146 -0.99 8.02 19.33
N MET A 147 -1.70 9.12 19.11
CA MET A 147 -2.78 9.15 18.11
C MET A 147 -2.25 8.88 16.70
N LEU A 148 -1.10 9.46 16.32
CA LEU A 148 -0.43 9.18 15.04
C LEU A 148 -0.01 7.71 14.95
N TYR A 149 0.67 7.18 15.97
CA TYR A 149 1.07 5.78 16.05
C TYR A 149 -0.13 4.84 15.81
N ARG A 150 -1.24 5.07 16.52
CA ARG A 150 -2.46 4.29 16.36
C ARG A 150 -3.10 4.45 14.97
N MET A 151 -3.06 5.66 14.40
CA MET A 151 -3.58 5.94 13.05
C MET A 151 -2.84 5.14 11.99
N TYR A 152 -1.50 5.19 12.00
CA TYR A 152 -0.68 4.47 11.02
C TYR A 152 -0.71 2.96 11.22
N THR A 153 -0.79 2.47 12.46
CA THR A 153 -0.99 1.05 12.76
C THR A 153 -2.29 0.54 12.12
N ARG A 154 -3.40 1.22 12.37
CA ARG A 154 -4.71 0.84 11.81
C ARG A 154 -4.74 0.95 10.29
N TRP A 155 -4.12 1.97 9.74
CA TRP A 155 -4.01 2.13 8.29
C TRP A 155 -3.24 0.95 7.68
N ALA A 156 -2.12 0.58 8.25
CA ALA A 156 -1.30 -0.53 7.77
C ALA A 156 -2.07 -1.87 7.82
N GLU A 157 -2.74 -2.16 8.94
CA GLU A 157 -3.56 -3.36 9.09
C GLU A 157 -4.71 -3.40 8.09
N ALA A 158 -5.42 -2.28 7.89
CA ALA A 158 -6.51 -2.18 6.92
C ALA A 158 -6.05 -2.38 5.46
N HIS A 159 -4.78 -2.10 5.16
CA HIS A 159 -4.19 -2.31 3.84
C HIS A 159 -3.46 -3.65 3.70
N GLY A 160 -3.59 -4.55 4.69
CA GLY A 160 -3.03 -5.89 4.65
C GLY A 160 -1.53 -5.97 4.95
N PHE A 161 -0.92 -4.91 5.44
CA PHE A 161 0.46 -4.92 5.92
C PHE A 161 0.56 -5.60 7.28
N LYS A 162 1.68 -6.29 7.52
CA LYS A 162 2.00 -6.78 8.87
C LYS A 162 2.68 -5.68 9.65
N VAL A 163 2.25 -5.50 10.89
CA VAL A 163 2.78 -4.47 11.78
C VAL A 163 3.50 -5.12 12.94
N LYS A 164 4.71 -4.62 13.24
CA LYS A 164 5.51 -5.08 14.37
C LYS A 164 6.03 -3.88 15.16
N GLU A 165 5.65 -3.79 16.42
CA GLU A 165 6.24 -2.86 17.35
C GLU A 165 7.69 -3.27 17.63
N VAL A 166 8.62 -2.34 17.40
CA VAL A 166 10.06 -2.58 17.61
C VAL A 166 10.50 -1.97 18.93
N ASP A 167 10.01 -0.77 19.22
CA ASP A 167 10.29 -0.05 20.46
C ASP A 167 9.11 0.86 20.80
N TYR A 168 8.85 1.04 22.10
CA TYR A 168 7.80 1.90 22.59
C TYR A 168 8.17 2.50 23.94
N LEU A 169 8.21 3.83 24.04
CA LEU A 169 8.50 4.56 25.24
C LEU A 169 7.29 5.40 25.65
N ASP A 170 6.66 5.01 26.75
CA ASP A 170 5.49 5.70 27.31
C ASP A 170 5.75 7.17 27.61
N GLY A 171 4.69 7.96 27.53
CA GLY A 171 4.66 9.35 28.00
C GLY A 171 4.73 9.43 29.53
N ASP A 172 4.94 10.64 30.05
CA ASP A 172 5.04 10.83 31.50
C ASP A 172 3.68 10.72 32.21
N GLU A 173 2.62 11.21 31.58
CA GLU A 173 1.25 11.22 32.13
C GLU A 173 0.25 10.58 31.15
N ALA A 174 0.48 10.74 29.85
CA ALA A 174 -0.34 10.19 28.77
C ALA A 174 0.48 10.08 27.47
N GLY A 175 0.00 9.26 26.55
CA GLY A 175 0.60 9.12 25.23
C GLY A 175 1.96 8.44 25.23
N LEU A 176 2.77 8.72 24.21
CA LEU A 176 4.11 8.20 24.05
C LEU A 176 5.15 9.32 23.85
N LYS A 177 6.39 9.09 24.29
CA LYS A 177 7.55 9.94 24.00
C LYS A 177 8.14 9.61 22.64
N SER A 178 8.32 8.33 22.38
CA SER A 178 8.77 7.80 21.10
C SER A 178 8.28 6.38 20.88
N ALA A 179 8.11 5.99 19.64
CA ALA A 179 7.83 4.61 19.26
C ALA A 179 8.44 4.31 17.89
N VAL A 180 8.80 3.05 17.68
CA VAL A 180 9.30 2.53 16.40
C VAL A 180 8.42 1.39 15.95
N LEU A 181 7.86 1.53 14.76
CA LEU A 181 6.96 0.57 14.13
C LEU A 181 7.57 0.07 12.82
N LEU A 182 7.69 -1.25 12.67
CA LEU A 182 8.04 -1.87 11.40
C LEU A 182 6.74 -2.27 10.68
N VAL A 183 6.57 -1.76 9.45
CA VAL A 183 5.47 -2.10 8.55
C VAL A 183 6.01 -2.98 7.43
N GLU A 184 5.63 -4.26 7.45
CA GLU A 184 6.12 -5.27 6.52
C GLU A 184 5.11 -5.51 5.40
N GLY A 185 5.54 -5.39 4.16
CA GLY A 185 4.77 -5.68 2.97
C GLY A 185 5.31 -5.00 1.72
N GLU A 186 4.87 -5.47 0.56
CA GLU A 186 5.32 -4.90 -0.72
C GLU A 186 4.88 -3.44 -0.85
N ASN A 187 5.83 -2.57 -1.17
CA ASN A 187 5.65 -1.13 -1.33
C ASN A 187 5.30 -0.35 -0.04
N ALA A 188 5.47 -0.93 1.15
CA ALA A 188 5.15 -0.25 2.41
C ALA A 188 5.87 1.10 2.53
N TYR A 189 7.18 1.15 2.23
CA TYR A 189 7.94 2.39 2.23
C TYR A 189 7.45 3.36 1.15
N GLY A 190 7.15 2.87 -0.04
CA GLY A 190 6.66 3.70 -1.14
C GLY A 190 5.39 4.47 -0.79
N TYR A 191 4.44 3.83 -0.11
CA TYR A 191 3.21 4.47 0.36
C TYR A 191 3.45 5.47 1.49
N LEU A 192 4.36 5.14 2.41
CA LEU A 192 4.52 5.89 3.66
C LEU A 192 5.59 6.98 3.61
N LYS A 193 6.52 6.94 2.63
CA LYS A 193 7.64 7.89 2.55
C LYS A 193 7.23 9.37 2.54
N SER A 194 6.07 9.68 1.95
CA SER A 194 5.56 11.05 1.85
C SER A 194 4.95 11.57 3.16
N GLU A 195 4.70 10.69 4.10
CA GLU A 195 4.16 11.03 5.42
C GLU A 195 5.24 11.51 6.40
N ALA A 196 6.52 11.38 6.03
CA ALA A 196 7.62 11.87 6.85
C ALA A 196 7.55 13.37 7.04
N GLY A 197 7.63 13.82 8.30
CA GLY A 197 7.61 15.23 8.61
C GLY A 197 7.04 15.56 9.99
N VAL A 198 6.70 16.83 10.18
CA VAL A 198 6.10 17.32 11.43
C VAL A 198 4.60 17.45 11.28
N HIS A 199 3.88 16.76 12.14
CA HIS A 199 2.42 16.72 12.18
C HIS A 199 1.91 17.68 13.26
N ARG A 200 1.02 18.55 12.87
CA ARG A 200 0.43 19.58 13.75
C ARG A 200 -0.98 19.20 14.16
N LEU A 201 -1.26 19.24 15.46
CA LEU A 201 -2.60 19.10 16.02
C LEU A 201 -3.04 20.45 16.62
N VAL A 202 -4.27 20.86 16.34
CA VAL A 202 -4.93 22.00 16.99
C VAL A 202 -6.28 21.54 17.49
N ARG A 203 -6.42 21.43 18.81
CA ARG A 203 -7.70 21.04 19.46
C ARG A 203 -7.86 21.72 20.82
N VAL A 204 -9.06 21.61 21.40
CA VAL A 204 -9.25 21.88 22.81
C VAL A 204 -8.57 20.75 23.58
N SER A 205 -7.62 21.09 24.45
CA SER A 205 -6.84 20.10 25.19
C SER A 205 -7.68 19.39 26.24
N PRO A 206 -7.70 18.04 26.26
CA PRO A 206 -8.33 17.30 27.35
C PRO A 206 -7.55 17.36 28.66
N PHE A 207 -6.30 17.85 28.63
CA PHE A 207 -5.40 18.00 29.79
C PHE A 207 -5.43 19.40 30.39
N ASP A 208 -6.10 20.36 29.74
CA ASP A 208 -6.27 21.73 30.24
C ASP A 208 -7.66 21.94 30.84
N SER A 209 -7.72 22.05 32.17
CA SER A 209 -8.97 22.28 32.92
C SER A 209 -9.70 23.58 32.50
N ALA A 210 -8.99 24.55 31.93
CA ALA A 210 -9.56 25.79 31.39
C ALA A 210 -10.19 25.63 30.00
N GLY A 211 -10.09 24.44 29.37
CA GLY A 211 -10.69 24.15 28.07
C GLY A 211 -10.14 25.02 26.94
N ARG A 212 -8.89 25.45 27.01
CA ARG A 212 -8.27 26.29 26.00
C ARG A 212 -7.81 25.48 24.81
N ARG A 213 -7.73 26.16 23.69
CA ARG A 213 -7.17 25.59 22.45
C ARG A 213 -5.66 25.54 22.53
N HIS A 214 -5.08 24.36 22.27
CA HIS A 214 -3.65 24.13 22.23
C HIS A 214 -3.19 23.69 20.84
N THR A 215 -1.92 23.98 20.54
CA THR A 215 -1.24 23.50 19.35
C THR A 215 -0.09 22.61 19.79
N SER A 216 -0.02 21.41 19.24
CA SER A 216 1.02 20.42 19.53
C SER A 216 1.64 19.90 18.25
N PHE A 217 2.88 19.50 18.35
CA PHE A 217 3.65 18.98 17.22
C PHE A 217 4.23 17.61 17.58
N SER A 218 4.23 16.70 16.63
CA SER A 218 4.91 15.42 16.71
C SER A 218 5.57 15.14 15.37
N SER A 219 6.75 14.52 15.38
CA SER A 219 7.44 14.14 14.14
C SER A 219 7.24 12.67 13.83
N LEU A 220 7.12 12.38 12.55
CA LEU A 220 7.17 11.06 11.96
C LEU A 220 8.37 10.98 11.03
N GLU A 221 9.27 10.05 11.29
CA GLU A 221 10.33 9.67 10.37
C GLU A 221 9.96 8.37 9.69
N VAL A 222 10.19 8.29 8.38
CA VAL A 222 9.93 7.08 7.59
C VAL A 222 11.21 6.68 6.87
N MET A 223 11.70 5.49 7.18
CA MET A 223 12.91 4.94 6.55
C MET A 223 12.61 3.58 5.90
N PRO A 224 13.27 3.25 4.77
CA PRO A 224 13.16 1.91 4.21
C PRO A 224 13.95 0.91 5.07
N GLU A 225 13.41 -0.29 5.27
CA GLU A 225 14.17 -1.40 5.79
C GLU A 225 15.17 -1.88 4.75
N ILE A 226 16.47 -1.68 5.01
CA ILE A 226 17.55 -2.12 4.12
C ILE A 226 18.08 -3.45 4.61
N ALA A 227 17.92 -4.53 3.82
CA ALA A 227 18.56 -5.80 4.11
C ALA A 227 20.08 -5.60 4.14
N LYS A 228 20.71 -5.77 5.30
CA LYS A 228 22.17 -5.71 5.43
C LYS A 228 22.80 -6.77 4.53
N ARG A 229 23.29 -6.36 3.35
CA ARG A 229 24.28 -7.16 2.63
C ARG A 229 25.58 -7.07 3.41
N TYR A 230 25.84 -8.03 4.30
CA TYR A 230 27.17 -8.25 4.84
C TYR A 230 28.09 -8.67 3.69
N ARG A 231 28.66 -7.71 2.97
CA ARG A 231 29.89 -7.93 2.22
C ARG A 231 31.02 -7.88 3.24
N GLY A 232 31.29 -9.02 3.85
CA GLY A 232 32.51 -9.24 4.62
C GLY A 232 33.70 -9.18 3.66
N SER A 233 34.30 -8.02 3.49
CA SER A 233 35.65 -7.86 3.01
C SER A 233 36.50 -7.29 4.15
N HIS A 234 36.78 -8.09 5.16
CA HIS A 234 37.96 -7.84 6.01
C HIS A 234 39.18 -8.27 5.22
N SER A 235 39.70 -7.37 4.41
CA SER A 235 41.09 -7.40 4.03
C SER A 235 41.93 -7.17 5.29
N ALA A 236 42.40 -8.27 5.93
CA ALA A 236 43.40 -8.20 6.98
C ALA A 236 44.69 -7.68 6.34
N ARG A 237 44.97 -6.38 6.46
CA ARG A 237 46.33 -5.88 6.31
C ARG A 237 47.16 -6.35 7.51
N ARG A 238 48.03 -7.35 7.28
CA ARG A 238 49.14 -7.64 8.15
C ARG A 238 50.14 -6.49 8.05
N TYR A 239 50.47 -5.90 9.17
CA TYR A 239 51.75 -5.19 9.39
C TYR A 239 52.77 -6.18 9.97
#